data_3f9a92984326214748884eb1a0cf6b0d
#
_entry.id   3f9a92984326214748884eb1a0cf6b0d
#
_cell.length_a   1.000
_cell.length_b   1.000
_cell.length_c   1.000
_cell.angle_alpha   90.00
_cell.angle_beta   90.00
_cell.angle_gamma   90.00
#
_symmetry.space_group_name_H-M   'P 1'
#
loop_
_entity.id
_entity.type
_entity.pdbx_description
1 polymer ?
#
loop_
_entity_poly.entity_id
_entity_poly.type
_entity_poly.pdbx_seq_one_letter_code
_entity_poly.pdbx_strand_id
1 'polypeptide(L)'
;MKKITIIAFFLALFANMTFAAEVNVFSARHYDSDIQLYEKFTAKTGIKVNVVSGKDKALQKRITEEGADSKADIYITADAGRLGAFDAKGMFQNSMTSAIKAAVPKNFRSTNWTGIAKRARIMYYSPERVKVNELNGMTYEGLADPKWKGRIVIRKSNNIYNQSLVASLVKNNGKKTTCEWARGVVANMARDSKGNDRAQIL
;
A
#
# COMPACT_ATOMS: atom_id res chain seq x y z
N MET A 1 -47.73 39.91 21.48
CA MET A 1 -46.51 39.34 22.08
C MET A 1 -46.36 37.81 21.96
N LYS A 2 -47.46 37.01 21.91
CA LYS A 2 -47.39 35.53 21.82
C LYS A 2 -46.89 34.95 20.48
N LYS A 3 -46.96 35.68 19.35
CA LYS A 3 -46.52 35.20 18.03
C LYS A 3 -45.00 35.28 17.79
N ILE A 4 -44.31 36.20 18.46
CA ILE A 4 -42.85 36.39 18.33
C ILE A 4 -42.07 35.27 19.06
N THR A 5 -42.61 34.77 20.17
CA THR A 5 -41.97 33.72 20.98
C THR A 5 -41.96 32.35 20.25
N ILE A 6 -43.00 32.07 19.43
CA ILE A 6 -43.07 30.82 18.67
C ILE A 6 -42.05 30.78 17.51
N ILE A 7 -41.82 31.93 16.87
CA ILE A 7 -40.84 32.01 15.76
C ILE A 7 -39.41 31.84 16.30
N ALA A 8 -39.09 32.42 17.46
CA ALA A 8 -37.76 32.26 18.08
C ALA A 8 -37.52 30.80 18.52
N PHE A 9 -38.54 30.08 18.96
CA PHE A 9 -38.41 28.67 19.34
C PHE A 9 -38.19 27.77 18.11
N PHE A 10 -38.80 28.05 16.96
CA PHE A 10 -38.58 27.31 15.71
C PHE A 10 -37.22 27.60 15.10
N LEU A 11 -36.67 28.81 15.17
CA LEU A 11 -35.32 29.10 14.72
C LEU A 11 -34.25 28.38 15.57
N ALA A 12 -34.45 28.20 16.86
CA ALA A 12 -33.54 27.48 17.75
C ALA A 12 -33.49 25.96 17.47
N LEU A 13 -34.55 25.38 16.90
CA LEU A 13 -34.53 23.95 16.51
C LEU A 13 -33.75 23.67 15.23
N PHE A 14 -33.52 24.64 14.36
CA PHE A 14 -32.73 24.46 13.13
C PHE A 14 -31.21 24.67 13.35
N ALA A 15 -30.79 25.18 14.48
CA ALA A 15 -29.38 25.51 14.76
C ALA A 15 -28.50 24.29 15.10
N ASN A 16 -29.03 23.06 15.16
CA ASN A 16 -28.31 21.85 15.55
C ASN A 16 -28.21 20.78 14.46
N MET A 17 -28.41 21.10 13.18
CA MET A 17 -27.99 20.20 12.12
C MET A 17 -26.49 20.33 11.90
N THR A 18 -25.70 19.92 12.88
CA THR A 18 -24.28 19.60 12.64
C THR A 18 -24.27 18.35 11.75
N PHE A 19 -24.03 18.52 10.45
CA PHE A 19 -23.63 17.40 9.63
C PHE A 19 -22.39 16.79 10.29
N ALA A 20 -22.50 15.56 10.77
CA ALA A 20 -21.34 14.86 11.29
C ALA A 20 -20.30 14.81 10.17
N ALA A 21 -19.13 15.40 10.42
CA ALA A 21 -18.04 15.34 9.45
C ALA A 21 -17.74 13.87 9.14
N GLU A 22 -17.49 13.58 7.88
CA GLU A 22 -17.14 12.23 7.45
C GLU A 22 -15.89 12.24 6.57
N VAL A 23 -15.19 11.11 6.52
CA VAL A 23 -14.05 10.87 5.66
C VAL A 23 -14.23 9.55 4.93
N ASN A 24 -14.02 9.55 3.61
CA ASN A 24 -14.20 8.40 2.73
C ASN A 24 -12.84 7.78 2.41
N VAL A 25 -12.60 6.57 2.91
CA VAL A 25 -11.35 5.83 2.75
C VAL A 25 -11.53 4.75 1.68
N PHE A 26 -10.87 4.92 0.55
CA PHE A 26 -10.80 3.89 -0.49
C PHE A 26 -9.59 2.99 -0.20
N SER A 27 -9.84 1.75 0.21
CA SER A 27 -8.80 0.87 0.74
C SER A 27 -8.65 -0.43 -0.05
N ALA A 28 -7.44 -0.68 -0.54
CA ALA A 28 -7.03 -1.98 -1.07
C ALA A 28 -6.50 -2.93 0.03
N ARG A 29 -6.60 -2.53 1.29
CA ARG A 29 -6.26 -3.34 2.47
C ARG A 29 -7.54 -4.02 3.00
N HIS A 30 -7.36 -5.12 3.72
CA HIS A 30 -8.47 -5.95 4.21
C HIS A 30 -8.12 -6.57 5.58
N TYR A 31 -7.46 -5.81 6.44
CA TYR A 31 -7.08 -6.29 7.77
C TYR A 31 -8.07 -5.77 8.83
N ASP A 32 -8.50 -6.64 9.74
CA ASP A 32 -9.39 -6.27 10.84
C ASP A 32 -8.80 -5.18 11.73
N SER A 33 -7.46 -5.14 11.86
CA SER A 33 -6.75 -4.07 12.55
C SER A 33 -7.00 -2.67 11.97
N ASP A 34 -7.28 -2.58 10.68
CA ASP A 34 -7.59 -1.28 10.04
C ASP A 34 -8.98 -0.78 10.47
N ILE A 35 -9.95 -1.68 10.64
CA ILE A 35 -11.29 -1.36 11.14
C ILE A 35 -11.20 -0.77 12.55
N GLN A 36 -10.48 -1.44 13.45
CA GLN A 36 -10.25 -0.96 14.82
C GLN A 36 -9.59 0.43 14.85
N LEU A 37 -8.70 0.72 13.90
CA LEU A 37 -8.06 2.03 13.79
C LEU A 37 -9.09 3.12 13.41
N TYR A 38 -9.97 2.82 12.46
CA TYR A 38 -11.03 3.74 12.03
C TYR A 38 -12.05 4.00 13.15
N GLU A 39 -12.44 2.97 13.89
CA GLU A 39 -13.31 3.08 15.06
C GLU A 39 -12.70 3.97 16.15
N LYS A 40 -11.40 3.77 16.46
CA LYS A 40 -10.68 4.62 17.42
C LYS A 40 -10.60 6.08 16.96
N PHE A 41 -10.42 6.31 15.67
CA PHE A 41 -10.41 7.65 15.10
C PHE A 41 -11.79 8.31 15.26
N THR A 42 -12.86 7.61 14.89
CA THR A 42 -14.24 8.11 15.04
C THR A 42 -14.56 8.39 16.51
N ALA A 43 -14.20 7.49 17.42
CA ALA A 43 -14.43 7.67 18.86
C ALA A 43 -13.70 8.90 19.42
N LYS A 44 -12.51 9.20 18.90
CA LYS A 44 -11.70 10.33 19.35
C LYS A 44 -12.14 11.67 18.76
N THR A 45 -12.64 11.68 17.54
CA THR A 45 -12.86 12.92 16.77
C THR A 45 -14.33 13.24 16.50
N GLY A 46 -15.24 12.27 16.64
CA GLY A 46 -16.61 12.36 16.16
C GLY A 46 -16.76 12.27 14.64
N ILE A 47 -15.65 12.17 13.89
CA ILE A 47 -15.66 12.09 12.42
C ILE A 47 -15.92 10.64 12.00
N LYS A 48 -16.98 10.43 11.21
CA LYS A 48 -17.31 9.10 10.69
C LYS A 48 -16.34 8.69 9.59
N VAL A 49 -15.86 7.44 9.63
CA VAL A 49 -15.04 6.85 8.57
C VAL A 49 -15.91 5.93 7.72
N ASN A 50 -16.07 6.26 6.44
CA ASN A 50 -16.71 5.41 5.44
C ASN A 50 -15.64 4.68 4.64
N VAL A 51 -15.69 3.33 4.60
CA VAL A 51 -14.66 2.53 3.93
C VAL A 51 -15.22 1.90 2.67
N VAL A 52 -14.58 2.19 1.54
CA VAL A 52 -14.82 1.51 0.25
C VAL A 52 -13.66 0.55 0.00
N SER A 53 -13.90 -0.73 0.23
CA SER A 53 -12.90 -1.79 0.01
C SER A 53 -12.94 -2.31 -1.42
N GLY A 54 -11.76 -2.61 -1.99
CA GLY A 54 -11.69 -3.15 -3.34
C GLY A 54 -10.30 -3.57 -3.79
N LYS A 55 -10.23 -4.16 -4.98
CA LYS A 55 -8.94 -4.44 -5.62
C LYS A 55 -8.28 -3.11 -6.01
N ASP A 56 -7.00 -3.00 -5.74
CA ASP A 56 -6.21 -1.79 -5.96
C ASP A 56 -6.40 -1.15 -7.35
N LYS A 57 -6.26 -1.93 -8.41
CA LYS A 57 -6.47 -1.42 -9.79
C LYS A 57 -7.89 -0.91 -10.04
N ALA A 58 -8.90 -1.54 -9.43
CA ALA A 58 -10.29 -1.13 -9.57
C ALA A 58 -10.55 0.19 -8.85
N LEU A 59 -10.01 0.36 -7.64
CA LEU A 59 -10.11 1.62 -6.89
C LEU A 59 -9.38 2.76 -7.62
N GLN A 60 -8.16 2.52 -8.10
CA GLN A 60 -7.42 3.52 -8.89
C GLN A 60 -8.20 3.93 -10.15
N LYS A 61 -8.73 2.94 -10.89
CA LYS A 61 -9.52 3.21 -12.08
C LYS A 61 -10.73 4.08 -11.73
N ARG A 62 -11.48 3.70 -10.70
CA ARG A 62 -12.65 4.44 -10.23
C ARG A 62 -12.31 5.89 -9.87
N ILE A 63 -11.30 6.12 -9.03
CA ILE A 63 -10.86 7.48 -8.65
C ILE A 63 -10.46 8.29 -9.89
N THR A 64 -9.76 7.67 -10.84
CA THR A 64 -9.34 8.35 -12.08
C THR A 64 -10.52 8.71 -12.97
N GLU A 65 -11.53 7.84 -13.09
CA GLU A 65 -12.71 8.07 -13.93
C GLU A 65 -13.66 9.08 -13.30
N GLU A 66 -13.80 9.08 -11.97
CA GLU A 66 -14.59 10.06 -11.22
C GLU A 66 -13.92 11.45 -11.21
N GLY A 67 -12.59 11.50 -11.31
CA GLY A 67 -11.83 12.76 -11.35
C GLY A 67 -12.14 13.68 -10.17
N ALA A 68 -12.54 14.92 -10.46
CA ALA A 68 -12.90 15.91 -9.43
C ALA A 68 -14.18 15.57 -8.64
N ASP A 69 -15.02 14.70 -9.16
CA ASP A 69 -16.27 14.26 -8.51
C ASP A 69 -16.04 13.04 -7.60
N SER A 70 -14.81 12.55 -7.51
CA SER A 70 -14.48 11.40 -6.67
C SER A 70 -14.77 11.70 -5.21
N LYS A 71 -15.41 10.74 -4.55
CA LYS A 71 -15.69 10.80 -3.11
C LYS A 71 -14.52 10.28 -2.25
N ALA A 72 -13.42 9.89 -2.87
CA ALA A 72 -12.26 9.38 -2.16
C ALA A 72 -11.46 10.52 -1.50
N ASP A 73 -11.55 10.66 -0.18
CA ASP A 73 -10.72 11.59 0.58
C ASP A 73 -9.34 11.00 0.86
N ILE A 74 -9.28 9.69 1.12
CA ILE A 74 -8.06 8.96 1.39
C ILE A 74 -8.01 7.69 0.55
N TYR A 75 -6.87 7.44 -0.11
CA TYR A 75 -6.60 6.18 -0.80
C TYR A 75 -5.48 5.41 -0.10
N ILE A 76 -5.77 4.15 0.30
CA ILE A 76 -4.81 3.27 0.98
C ILE A 76 -4.49 2.07 0.10
N THR A 77 -3.21 1.88 -0.18
CA THR A 77 -2.71 0.74 -0.96
C THR A 77 -1.47 0.12 -0.34
N ALA A 78 -1.10 -1.05 -0.82
CA ALA A 78 0.17 -1.69 -0.49
C ALA A 78 1.25 -1.28 -1.49
N ASP A 79 2.44 -0.92 -0.98
CA ASP A 79 3.62 -0.58 -1.75
C ASP A 79 3.68 0.89 -2.25
N ALA A 80 4.76 1.57 -1.85
CA ALA A 80 4.99 2.98 -2.20
C ALA A 80 5.14 3.23 -3.71
N GLY A 81 5.55 2.23 -4.49
CA GLY A 81 5.63 2.35 -5.94
C GLY A 81 4.28 2.63 -6.61
N ARG A 82 3.19 2.12 -6.04
CA ARG A 82 1.83 2.42 -6.51
C ARG A 82 1.43 3.86 -6.19
N LEU A 83 1.74 4.31 -4.97
CA LEU A 83 1.48 5.69 -4.58
C LEU A 83 2.26 6.66 -5.47
N GLY A 84 3.55 6.42 -5.68
CA GLY A 84 4.37 7.26 -6.55
C GLY A 84 3.88 7.30 -8.01
N ALA A 85 3.44 6.15 -8.55
CA ALA A 85 2.88 6.09 -9.90
C ALA A 85 1.53 6.82 -10.03
N PHE A 86 0.72 6.84 -8.96
CA PHE A 86 -0.56 7.53 -8.94
C PHE A 86 -0.38 9.03 -8.69
N ASP A 87 0.59 9.39 -7.85
CA ASP A 87 1.02 10.77 -7.60
C ASP A 87 1.58 11.44 -8.87
N ALA A 88 2.37 10.72 -9.66
CA ALA A 88 2.89 11.21 -10.94
C ALA A 88 1.80 11.55 -11.96
N LYS A 89 0.56 11.09 -11.76
CA LYS A 89 -0.62 11.45 -12.55
C LYS A 89 -1.37 12.66 -11.98
N GLY A 90 -0.86 13.30 -10.93
CA GLY A 90 -1.51 14.44 -10.28
C GLY A 90 -2.77 14.07 -9.48
N MET A 91 -2.90 12.81 -9.05
CA MET A 91 -4.10 12.31 -8.37
C MET A 91 -4.13 12.61 -6.87
N PHE A 92 -3.07 13.17 -6.32
CA PHE A 92 -2.98 13.53 -4.92
C PHE A 92 -2.73 15.01 -4.74
N GLN A 93 -3.24 15.56 -3.65
CA GLN A 93 -2.91 16.90 -3.19
C GLN A 93 -1.86 16.85 -2.06
N ASN A 94 -1.29 18.01 -1.74
CA ASN A 94 -0.35 18.11 -0.62
C ASN A 94 -1.05 17.75 0.70
N SER A 95 -0.55 16.70 1.36
CA SER A 95 -1.08 16.20 2.63
C SER A 95 -0.07 16.32 3.78
N MET A 96 1.08 17.00 3.57
CA MET A 96 2.21 16.95 4.47
C MET A 96 2.07 17.94 5.64
N THR A 97 1.55 17.47 6.76
CA THR A 97 1.43 18.23 8.02
C THR A 97 2.69 18.12 8.89
N SER A 98 2.80 19.00 9.89
CA SER A 98 3.85 18.90 10.92
C SER A 98 3.77 17.59 11.71
N ALA A 99 2.57 17.11 12.01
CA ALA A 99 2.35 15.83 12.69
C ALA A 99 2.89 14.65 11.88
N ILE A 100 2.59 14.59 10.57
CA ILE A 100 3.12 13.55 9.67
C ILE A 100 4.65 13.65 9.59
N LYS A 101 5.21 14.85 9.49
CA LYS A 101 6.66 15.06 9.44
C LYS A 101 7.36 14.58 10.71
N ALA A 102 6.74 14.73 11.86
CA ALA A 102 7.26 14.26 13.14
C ALA A 102 7.16 12.73 13.29
N ALA A 103 6.06 12.14 12.81
CA ALA A 103 5.77 10.72 13.00
C ALA A 103 6.42 9.80 11.96
N VAL A 104 6.62 10.28 10.72
CA VAL A 104 7.07 9.44 9.60
C VAL A 104 8.42 9.93 9.07
N PRO A 105 9.46 9.07 9.06
CA PRO A 105 10.77 9.43 8.50
C PRO A 105 10.69 9.86 7.03
N LYS A 106 11.58 10.79 6.62
CA LYS A 106 11.58 11.39 5.27
C LYS A 106 11.59 10.39 4.12
N ASN A 107 12.27 9.26 4.28
CA ASN A 107 12.36 8.20 3.27
C ASN A 107 11.09 7.36 3.12
N PHE A 108 10.09 7.54 3.98
CA PHE A 108 8.80 6.84 3.92
C PHE A 108 7.61 7.76 3.62
N ARG A 109 7.87 8.97 3.15
CA ARG A 109 6.85 9.95 2.76
C ARG A 109 7.29 10.82 1.59
N SER A 110 6.33 11.36 0.86
CA SER A 110 6.53 12.45 -0.10
C SER A 110 5.73 13.68 0.34
N THR A 111 5.58 14.67 -0.53
CA THR A 111 4.70 15.81 -0.29
C THR A 111 3.22 15.40 -0.25
N ASN A 112 2.84 14.39 -1.03
CA ASN A 112 1.45 14.06 -1.32
C ASN A 112 1.00 12.71 -0.76
N TRP A 113 1.92 11.90 -0.21
CA TRP A 113 1.58 10.61 0.39
C TRP A 113 2.52 10.27 1.56
N THR A 114 2.08 9.34 2.41
CA THR A 114 2.85 8.87 3.57
C THR A 114 2.72 7.36 3.75
N GLY A 115 3.79 6.71 4.20
CA GLY A 115 3.77 5.33 4.64
C GLY A 115 3.17 5.22 6.05
N ILE A 116 2.22 4.31 6.21
CA ILE A 116 1.60 4.00 7.52
C ILE A 116 2.15 2.73 8.15
N ALA A 117 2.82 1.88 7.37
CA ALA A 117 3.48 0.66 7.85
C ALA A 117 4.65 0.32 6.94
N LYS A 118 5.68 -0.33 7.51
CA LYS A 118 6.82 -0.87 6.75
C LYS A 118 6.92 -2.37 6.94
N ARG A 119 7.41 -3.07 5.91
CA ARG A 119 7.67 -4.51 5.93
C ARG A 119 9.03 -4.78 5.32
N ALA A 120 9.73 -5.78 5.86
CA ALA A 120 10.90 -6.33 5.21
C ALA A 120 10.47 -7.33 4.13
N ARG A 121 11.15 -7.30 2.98
CA ARG A 121 11.10 -8.38 2.01
C ARG A 121 12.25 -9.32 2.33
N ILE A 122 11.92 -10.58 2.53
CA ILE A 122 12.91 -11.59 2.93
C ILE A 122 12.80 -12.82 2.04
N MET A 123 13.87 -13.60 1.99
CA MET A 123 13.89 -14.91 1.39
C MET A 123 13.46 -15.96 2.42
N TYR A 124 12.63 -16.89 2.00
CA TYR A 124 12.25 -18.06 2.78
C TYR A 124 12.92 -19.29 2.18
N TYR A 125 13.25 -20.26 3.01
CA TYR A 125 13.80 -21.53 2.56
C TYR A 125 13.10 -22.70 3.26
N SER A 126 13.12 -23.88 2.61
CA SER A 126 12.70 -25.14 3.22
C SER A 126 13.91 -25.78 3.92
N PRO A 127 13.88 -25.99 5.23
CA PRO A 127 14.99 -26.59 5.95
C PRO A 127 15.27 -28.04 5.54
N GLU A 128 14.27 -28.71 4.95
CA GLU A 128 14.41 -30.08 4.40
C GLU A 128 15.23 -30.09 3.11
N ARG A 129 15.25 -28.99 2.34
CA ARG A 129 15.85 -28.90 0.99
C ARG A 129 17.09 -28.03 0.92
N VAL A 130 17.26 -27.11 1.85
CA VAL A 130 18.35 -26.14 1.89
C VAL A 130 18.98 -26.14 3.28
N LYS A 131 20.25 -26.40 3.35
CA LYS A 131 20.98 -26.34 4.61
C LYS A 131 21.33 -24.88 4.95
N VAL A 132 21.32 -24.52 6.22
CA VAL A 132 21.58 -23.15 6.68
C VAL A 132 22.93 -22.62 6.21
N ASN A 133 23.95 -23.46 6.17
CA ASN A 133 25.29 -23.06 5.70
C ASN A 133 25.34 -22.66 4.23
N GLU A 134 24.41 -23.15 3.38
CA GLU A 134 24.27 -22.72 1.99
C GLU A 134 23.81 -21.26 1.86
N LEU A 135 23.23 -20.71 2.93
CA LEU A 135 22.65 -19.36 2.99
C LEU A 135 23.63 -18.32 3.58
N ASN A 136 24.83 -18.74 4.01
CA ASN A 136 25.80 -17.82 4.56
C ASN A 136 26.18 -16.73 3.56
N GLY A 137 26.00 -15.47 3.97
CA GLY A 137 26.23 -14.31 3.08
C GLY A 137 25.24 -14.15 1.93
N MET A 138 24.12 -14.88 1.96
CA MET A 138 23.13 -14.85 0.89
C MET A 138 22.45 -13.49 0.77
N THR A 139 22.46 -12.93 -0.43
CA THR A 139 21.75 -11.73 -0.82
C THR A 139 20.75 -12.04 -1.94
N TYR A 140 19.96 -11.06 -2.35
CA TYR A 140 19.07 -11.21 -3.51
C TYR A 140 19.86 -11.46 -4.80
N GLU A 141 21.02 -10.85 -4.93
CA GLU A 141 21.92 -11.01 -6.07
C GLU A 141 22.40 -12.46 -6.18
N GLY A 142 22.68 -13.11 -5.06
CA GLY A 142 23.10 -14.50 -5.00
C GLY A 142 22.07 -15.52 -5.51
N LEU A 143 20.80 -15.13 -5.68
CA LEU A 143 19.77 -16.00 -6.28
C LEU A 143 20.04 -16.31 -7.77
N ALA A 144 20.86 -15.51 -8.45
CA ALA A 144 21.25 -15.77 -9.84
C ALA A 144 22.36 -16.83 -9.99
N ASP A 145 23.01 -17.24 -8.89
CA ASP A 145 24.05 -18.27 -8.90
C ASP A 145 23.48 -19.61 -9.41
N PRO A 146 24.14 -20.28 -10.40
CA PRO A 146 23.72 -21.57 -10.93
C PRO A 146 23.55 -22.70 -9.90
N LYS A 147 24.17 -22.59 -8.71
CA LYS A 147 23.96 -23.54 -7.60
C LYS A 147 22.49 -23.66 -7.18
N TRP A 148 21.68 -22.65 -7.49
CA TRP A 148 20.24 -22.63 -7.19
C TRP A 148 19.37 -23.19 -8.30
N LYS A 149 19.93 -23.75 -9.37
CA LYS A 149 19.17 -24.31 -10.50
C LYS A 149 18.10 -25.29 -10.04
N GLY A 150 16.85 -25.05 -10.46
CA GLY A 150 15.71 -25.86 -10.11
C GLY A 150 15.26 -25.74 -8.64
N ARG A 151 15.75 -24.72 -7.90
CA ARG A 151 15.48 -24.59 -6.45
C ARG A 151 14.75 -23.29 -6.06
N ILE A 152 14.55 -22.37 -7.01
CA ILE A 152 13.90 -21.08 -6.73
C ILE A 152 12.43 -21.15 -7.11
N VAL A 153 11.57 -20.64 -6.23
CA VAL A 153 10.19 -20.31 -6.52
C VAL A 153 9.97 -18.82 -6.25
N ILE A 154 9.34 -18.12 -7.18
CA ILE A 154 9.12 -16.68 -7.10
C ILE A 154 7.78 -16.32 -7.73
N ARG A 155 7.16 -15.24 -7.25
CA ARG A 155 5.90 -14.71 -7.82
C ARG A 155 6.08 -14.22 -9.25
N LYS A 156 4.96 -14.05 -9.97
CA LYS A 156 4.95 -13.45 -11.31
C LYS A 156 5.53 -12.04 -11.32
N SER A 157 6.24 -11.69 -12.38
CA SER A 157 6.89 -10.39 -12.59
C SER A 157 5.92 -9.20 -12.65
N ASN A 158 4.65 -9.42 -12.98
CA ASN A 158 3.61 -8.38 -12.96
C ASN A 158 3.11 -8.03 -11.55
N ASN A 159 3.60 -8.69 -10.51
CA ASN A 159 3.27 -8.39 -9.14
C ASN A 159 4.08 -7.19 -8.65
N ILE A 160 3.41 -6.24 -7.97
CA ILE A 160 4.04 -5.01 -7.50
C ILE A 160 5.25 -5.27 -6.57
N TYR A 161 5.23 -6.33 -5.77
CA TYR A 161 6.34 -6.64 -4.88
C TYR A 161 7.59 -7.08 -5.63
N ASN A 162 7.45 -7.83 -6.74
CA ASN A 162 8.59 -8.15 -7.60
C ASN A 162 9.06 -6.92 -8.37
N GLN A 163 8.15 -6.08 -8.84
CA GLN A 163 8.50 -4.84 -9.51
C GLN A 163 9.31 -3.92 -8.59
N SER A 164 8.90 -3.78 -7.33
CA SER A 164 9.64 -2.99 -6.34
C SER A 164 11.01 -3.59 -5.99
N LEU A 165 11.13 -4.93 -5.93
CA LEU A 165 12.41 -5.60 -5.78
C LEU A 165 13.34 -5.29 -6.95
N VAL A 166 12.85 -5.48 -8.18
CA VAL A 166 13.65 -5.19 -9.40
C VAL A 166 14.02 -3.72 -9.47
N ALA A 167 13.10 -2.80 -9.13
CA ALA A 167 13.40 -1.37 -9.10
C ALA A 167 14.50 -1.03 -8.07
N SER A 168 14.48 -1.68 -6.91
CA SER A 168 15.55 -1.53 -5.91
C SER A 168 16.90 -2.03 -6.43
N LEU A 169 16.92 -3.18 -7.07
CA LEU A 169 18.16 -3.73 -7.67
C LEU A 169 18.66 -2.83 -8.81
N VAL A 170 17.77 -2.31 -9.65
CA VAL A 170 18.16 -1.35 -10.72
C VAL A 170 18.79 -0.10 -10.11
N LYS A 171 18.20 0.43 -9.03
CA LYS A 171 18.74 1.62 -8.36
C LYS A 171 20.13 1.39 -7.77
N ASN A 172 20.36 0.22 -7.18
CA ASN A 172 21.62 -0.07 -6.46
C ASN A 172 22.69 -0.65 -7.38
N ASN A 173 22.34 -1.47 -8.36
CA ASN A 173 23.28 -2.26 -9.16
C ASN A 173 23.28 -1.88 -10.65
N GLY A 174 22.39 -0.97 -11.06
CA GLY A 174 22.20 -0.57 -12.45
C GLY A 174 21.35 -1.56 -13.26
N LYS A 175 20.83 -1.06 -14.40
CA LYS A 175 19.90 -1.81 -15.26
C LYS A 175 20.53 -3.08 -15.87
N LYS A 176 21.76 -2.98 -16.38
CA LYS A 176 22.44 -4.11 -17.05
C LYS A 176 22.58 -5.30 -16.09
N THR A 177 23.22 -5.08 -14.94
CA THR A 177 23.44 -6.10 -13.90
C THR A 177 22.13 -6.70 -13.42
N THR A 178 21.09 -5.86 -13.21
CA THR A 178 19.77 -6.35 -12.79
C THR A 178 19.10 -7.21 -13.87
N CYS A 179 19.27 -6.90 -15.15
CA CYS A 179 18.76 -7.75 -16.23
C CYS A 179 19.47 -9.11 -16.28
N GLU A 180 20.78 -9.14 -16.07
CA GLU A 180 21.57 -10.37 -15.97
C GLU A 180 21.12 -11.21 -14.77
N TRP A 181 20.98 -10.58 -13.61
CA TRP A 181 20.41 -11.20 -12.41
C TRP A 181 19.03 -11.82 -12.68
N ALA A 182 18.13 -11.07 -13.30
CA ALA A 182 16.79 -11.57 -13.59
C ALA A 182 16.79 -12.81 -14.49
N ARG A 183 17.66 -12.85 -15.50
CA ARG A 183 17.85 -14.04 -16.35
C ARG A 183 18.37 -15.22 -15.54
N GLY A 184 19.35 -15.01 -14.66
CA GLY A 184 19.88 -16.05 -13.76
C GLY A 184 18.81 -16.59 -12.82
N VAL A 185 18.01 -15.72 -12.21
CA VAL A 185 16.89 -16.16 -11.35
C VAL A 185 15.88 -16.99 -12.13
N VAL A 186 15.52 -16.57 -13.35
CA VAL A 186 14.59 -17.34 -14.21
C VAL A 186 15.17 -18.71 -14.57
N ALA A 187 16.47 -18.77 -14.91
CA ALA A 187 17.16 -20.05 -15.21
C ALA A 187 17.21 -21.00 -13.99
N ASN A 188 17.15 -20.45 -12.78
CA ASN A 188 17.18 -21.18 -11.52
C ASN A 188 15.79 -21.55 -10.98
N MET A 189 14.71 -21.15 -11.66
CA MET A 189 13.37 -21.47 -11.20
C MET A 189 13.08 -22.97 -11.25
N ALA A 190 12.47 -23.48 -10.18
CA ALA A 190 12.02 -24.88 -10.10
C ALA A 190 10.78 -25.14 -10.96
N ARG A 191 10.00 -24.11 -11.21
CA ARG A 191 8.74 -24.17 -11.99
C ARG A 191 8.28 -22.75 -12.34
N ASP A 192 7.31 -22.65 -13.23
CA ASP A 192 6.62 -21.41 -13.53
C ASP A 192 5.95 -20.79 -12.31
N SER A 193 5.96 -19.48 -12.28
CA SER A 193 5.36 -18.71 -11.18
C SER A 193 3.85 -18.94 -11.11
N LYS A 194 3.35 -19.30 -9.93
CA LYS A 194 1.93 -19.45 -9.64
C LYS A 194 1.48 -18.40 -8.62
N GLY A 195 0.33 -17.77 -8.80
CA GLY A 195 -0.40 -16.99 -7.82
C GLY A 195 0.42 -16.08 -6.88
N ASN A 196 0.06 -16.08 -5.59
CA ASN A 196 0.71 -15.32 -4.53
C ASN A 196 1.86 -16.11 -3.84
N ASP A 197 2.47 -15.55 -2.80
CA ASP A 197 3.61 -16.18 -2.11
C ASP A 197 3.24 -17.54 -1.49
N ARG A 198 2.03 -17.67 -0.93
CA ARG A 198 1.55 -18.95 -0.40
C ARG A 198 1.46 -20.01 -1.48
N ALA A 199 0.98 -19.64 -2.67
CA ALA A 199 0.89 -20.56 -3.81
C ALA A 199 2.27 -20.96 -4.37
N GLN A 200 3.34 -20.26 -4.01
CA GLN A 200 4.71 -20.69 -4.34
C GLN A 200 5.23 -21.76 -3.36
N ILE A 201 4.76 -21.76 -2.12
CA ILE A 201 5.21 -22.68 -1.07
C ILE A 201 4.47 -24.05 -1.16
N LEU A 202 3.21 -24.04 -1.61
CA LEU A 202 2.38 -25.23 -1.81
C LEU A 202 2.67 -25.87 -3.18
#